data_2da615b8129d2ecc9b80806918211fa2
#
_entry.id   2da615b8129d2ecc9b80806918211fa2
#
_cell.length_a   1.000
_cell.length_b   1.000
_cell.length_c   1.000
_cell.angle_alpha   90.00
_cell.angle_beta   90.00
_cell.angle_gamma   90.00
#
_symmetry.space_group_name_H-M   'P 1'
#
loop_
_entity.id
_entity.type
_entity.pdbx_description
1 polymer ?
#
loop_
_entity_poly.entity_id
_entity_poly.type
_entity_poly.pdbx_seq_one_letter_code
_entity_poly.pdbx_strand_id
1 'polypeptide(L)'
;IKTCSTGGVLSKGTKVGAPQYTVEELTALIDEAHSRGLKVASHAHGAEGIINALIAGADTIEHASFIDDEGIRLAIENDAALSMDIYVTEYILGEGASAGILEESLEKERMTGATQRSNFRKAVEAGATIVYGTDAGVYPHGQNAKQLSRMTRFGMTPLKALQSATTVAAE
;
A
#
# COMPACT_ATOMS: atom_id res chain seq x y z
N ILE A 1 -4.68 14.16 3.95
CA ILE A 1 -4.41 14.43 2.52
C ILE A 1 -4.03 13.11 1.85
N LYS A 2 -4.39 12.94 0.55
CA LYS A 2 -3.97 11.78 -0.26
C LYS A 2 -3.10 12.25 -1.41
N THR A 3 -1.94 11.60 -1.60
CA THR A 3 -1.06 11.78 -2.76
C THR A 3 -0.79 10.45 -3.47
N CYS A 4 -0.27 10.49 -4.69
CA CYS A 4 0.10 9.32 -5.48
C CYS A 4 1.58 9.45 -5.86
N SER A 5 2.48 8.88 -5.05
CA SER A 5 3.93 8.99 -5.27
C SER A 5 4.45 8.12 -6.41
N THR A 6 3.65 7.16 -6.89
CA THR A 6 4.00 6.34 -8.07
C THR A 6 2.80 6.11 -8.99
N GLY A 7 3.08 5.66 -10.20
CA GLY A 7 2.07 5.06 -11.08
C GLY A 7 1.49 3.78 -10.47
N GLY A 8 0.18 3.55 -10.70
CA GLY A 8 -0.60 2.44 -10.14
C GLY A 8 -0.88 1.32 -11.12
N VAL A 9 -1.41 0.21 -10.62
CA VAL A 9 -1.81 -0.97 -11.40
C VAL A 9 -2.96 -0.64 -12.35
N LEU A 10 -4.01 0.02 -11.85
CA LEU A 10 -5.20 0.35 -12.63
C LEU A 10 -5.07 1.64 -13.43
N SER A 11 -3.98 2.39 -13.27
CA SER A 11 -3.72 3.64 -14.00
C SER A 11 -3.33 3.36 -15.44
N LYS A 12 -4.13 3.83 -16.38
CA LYS A 12 -3.88 3.64 -17.83
C LYS A 12 -2.67 4.44 -18.29
N GLY A 13 -1.83 3.83 -19.13
CA GLY A 13 -0.69 4.50 -19.77
C GLY A 13 0.45 4.87 -18.84
N THR A 14 0.47 4.36 -17.59
CA THR A 14 1.56 4.56 -16.64
C THR A 14 2.29 3.25 -16.37
N LYS A 15 3.58 3.32 -16.09
CA LYS A 15 4.34 2.18 -15.57
C LYS A 15 4.08 2.05 -14.06
N VAL A 16 3.66 0.87 -13.61
CA VAL A 16 3.48 0.60 -12.18
C VAL A 16 4.77 0.86 -11.42
N GLY A 17 4.67 1.64 -10.34
CA GLY A 17 5.80 1.97 -9.48
C GLY A 17 6.73 3.08 -9.99
N ALA A 18 6.48 3.66 -11.19
CA ALA A 18 7.27 4.81 -11.65
C ALA A 18 7.03 6.03 -10.75
N PRO A 19 8.10 6.67 -10.21
CA PRO A 19 7.97 7.86 -9.36
C PRO A 19 7.21 8.98 -10.07
N GLN A 20 6.36 9.68 -9.33
CA GLN A 20 5.55 10.81 -9.82
C GLN A 20 6.05 12.15 -9.28
N TYR A 21 6.80 12.14 -8.18
CA TYR A 21 7.29 13.32 -7.48
C TYR A 21 8.72 13.12 -7.01
N THR A 22 9.47 14.23 -6.90
CA THR A 22 10.74 14.27 -6.17
C THR A 22 10.50 14.31 -4.66
N VAL A 23 11.54 14.10 -3.88
CA VAL A 23 11.49 14.24 -2.41
C VAL A 23 11.09 15.67 -2.02
N GLU A 24 11.64 16.68 -2.71
CA GLU A 24 11.37 18.08 -2.43
C GLU A 24 9.90 18.46 -2.65
N GLU A 25 9.29 17.95 -3.73
CA GLU A 25 7.87 18.18 -4.02
C GLU A 25 6.98 17.52 -2.96
N LEU A 26 7.29 16.27 -2.58
CA LEU A 26 6.58 15.56 -1.51
C LEU A 26 6.75 16.24 -0.17
N THR A 27 7.96 16.69 0.18
CA THR A 27 8.24 17.42 1.42
C THR A 27 7.39 18.69 1.50
N ALA A 28 7.35 19.49 0.44
CA ALA A 28 6.54 20.71 0.41
C ALA A 28 5.04 20.43 0.62
N LEU A 29 4.51 19.34 0.03
CA LEU A 29 3.12 18.92 0.21
C LEU A 29 2.86 18.47 1.64
N ILE A 30 3.75 17.63 2.18
CA ILE A 30 3.58 16.98 3.49
C ILE A 30 3.74 18.02 4.60
N ASP A 31 4.73 18.90 4.53
CA ASP A 31 4.93 19.99 5.49
C ASP A 31 3.70 20.91 5.56
N GLU A 32 3.12 21.25 4.41
CA GLU A 32 1.90 22.08 4.36
C GLU A 32 0.70 21.35 5.01
N ALA A 33 0.56 20.03 4.80
CA ALA A 33 -0.49 19.24 5.44
C ALA A 33 -0.27 19.15 6.96
N HIS A 34 0.95 18.82 7.39
CA HIS A 34 1.32 18.67 8.79
C HIS A 34 1.22 19.99 9.55
N SER A 35 1.53 21.14 8.92
CA SER A 35 1.34 22.47 9.53
C SER A 35 -0.10 22.75 9.94
N ARG A 36 -1.05 22.01 9.33
CA ARG A 36 -2.49 22.09 9.61
C ARG A 36 -3.00 20.92 10.46
N GLY A 37 -2.12 20.08 10.97
CA GLY A 37 -2.48 18.88 11.73
C GLY A 37 -3.14 17.77 10.91
N LEU A 38 -2.90 17.74 9.59
CA LEU A 38 -3.46 16.72 8.69
C LEU A 38 -2.42 15.67 8.36
N LYS A 39 -2.77 14.41 8.51
CA LYS A 39 -1.95 13.26 8.06
C LYS A 39 -1.96 13.13 6.54
N VAL A 40 -0.88 12.56 5.98
CA VAL A 40 -0.72 12.32 4.54
C VAL A 40 -0.57 10.84 4.25
N ALA A 41 -1.48 10.33 3.43
CA ALA A 41 -1.44 8.97 2.89
C ALA A 41 -0.90 8.99 1.46
N SER A 42 0.07 8.13 1.15
CA SER A 42 0.70 8.05 -0.15
C SER A 42 0.45 6.72 -0.84
N HIS A 43 -0.27 6.74 -1.97
CA HIS A 43 -0.28 5.60 -2.89
C HIS A 43 1.12 5.43 -3.50
N ALA A 44 1.77 4.31 -3.27
CA ALA A 44 3.08 4.02 -3.80
C ALA A 44 3.31 2.50 -3.98
N HIS A 45 3.66 2.08 -5.21
CA HIS A 45 4.03 0.70 -5.50
C HIS A 45 5.55 0.50 -5.57
N GLY A 46 6.28 1.35 -6.30
CA GLY A 46 7.71 1.20 -6.54
C GLY A 46 8.58 1.62 -5.35
N ALA A 47 9.70 0.91 -5.12
CA ALA A 47 10.58 1.15 -4.00
C ALA A 47 11.07 2.60 -3.92
N GLU A 48 11.51 3.19 -5.03
CA GLU A 48 11.96 4.59 -5.07
C GLU A 48 10.88 5.57 -4.61
N GLY A 49 9.64 5.45 -5.13
CA GLY A 49 8.55 6.33 -4.72
C GLY A 49 8.10 6.12 -3.28
N ILE A 50 8.19 4.88 -2.76
CA ILE A 50 7.95 4.57 -1.35
C ILE A 50 9.00 5.26 -0.48
N ILE A 51 10.28 5.09 -0.81
CA ILE A 51 11.40 5.72 -0.09
C ILE A 51 11.27 7.24 -0.12
N ASN A 52 11.00 7.83 -1.29
CA ASN A 52 10.81 9.28 -1.41
C ASN A 52 9.67 9.80 -0.51
N ALA A 53 8.53 9.08 -0.48
CA ALA A 53 7.40 9.45 0.36
C ALA A 53 7.73 9.34 1.86
N LEU A 54 8.44 8.28 2.25
CA LEU A 54 8.88 8.09 3.65
C LEU A 54 9.91 9.13 4.09
N ILE A 55 10.90 9.44 3.25
CA ILE A 55 11.87 10.52 3.53
C ILE A 55 11.16 11.86 3.68
N ALA A 56 10.15 12.12 2.86
CA ALA A 56 9.36 13.34 2.91
C ALA A 56 8.40 13.41 4.12
N GLY A 57 8.22 12.31 4.87
CA GLY A 57 7.42 12.27 6.10
C GLY A 57 5.98 11.80 5.92
N ALA A 58 5.66 11.01 4.88
CA ALA A 58 4.32 10.44 4.72
C ALA A 58 3.93 9.57 5.92
N ASP A 59 2.70 9.74 6.44
CA ASP A 59 2.21 9.01 7.62
C ASP A 59 1.78 7.59 7.27
N THR A 60 1.28 7.37 6.04
CA THR A 60 0.93 6.03 5.57
C THR A 60 1.37 5.79 4.12
N ILE A 61 1.77 4.55 3.83
CA ILE A 61 2.04 4.08 2.47
C ILE A 61 1.00 3.03 2.10
N GLU A 62 0.22 3.33 1.06
CA GLU A 62 -0.78 2.44 0.52
C GLU A 62 -0.15 1.50 -0.53
N HIS A 63 -0.59 0.26 -0.58
CA HIS A 63 -0.12 -0.83 -1.43
C HIS A 63 1.29 -1.31 -1.11
N ALA A 64 2.31 -0.46 -1.12
CA ALA A 64 3.71 -0.75 -0.81
C ALA A 64 4.26 -2.00 -1.54
N SER A 65 3.83 -2.26 -2.79
CA SER A 65 3.99 -3.55 -3.44
C SER A 65 5.44 -3.99 -3.63
N PHE A 66 6.31 -3.07 -4.03
CA PHE A 66 7.74 -3.32 -4.24
C PHE A 66 8.62 -2.71 -3.13
N ILE A 67 8.04 -2.55 -1.92
CA ILE A 67 8.82 -2.09 -0.77
C ILE A 67 10.01 -3.03 -0.56
N ASP A 68 11.19 -2.48 -0.40
CA ASP A 68 12.43 -3.19 -0.11
C ASP A 68 12.81 -3.06 1.38
N ASP A 69 13.95 -3.62 1.75
CA ASP A 69 14.43 -3.61 3.13
C ASP A 69 14.69 -2.17 3.63
N GLU A 70 15.11 -1.26 2.74
CA GLU A 70 15.31 0.15 3.07
C GLU A 70 13.97 0.86 3.30
N GLY A 71 12.96 0.64 2.45
CA GLY A 71 11.62 1.16 2.65
C GLY A 71 10.98 0.66 3.95
N ILE A 72 11.16 -0.62 4.29
CA ILE A 72 10.67 -1.18 5.56
C ILE A 72 11.38 -0.52 6.75
N ARG A 73 12.70 -0.35 6.69
CA ARG A 73 13.48 0.33 7.73
C ARG A 73 12.99 1.75 7.95
N LEU A 74 12.83 2.52 6.87
CA LEU A 74 12.34 3.90 6.94
C LEU A 74 10.92 4.00 7.48
N ALA A 75 10.03 3.08 7.10
CA ALA A 75 8.67 3.03 7.64
C ALA A 75 8.67 2.84 9.17
N ILE A 76 9.54 1.97 9.68
CA ILE A 76 9.68 1.74 11.13
C ILE A 76 10.29 2.96 11.82
N GLU A 77 11.36 3.53 11.28
CA GLU A 77 12.06 4.68 11.88
C GLU A 77 11.20 5.94 11.94
N ASN A 78 10.34 6.14 10.93
CA ASN A 78 9.46 7.31 10.83
C ASN A 78 8.07 7.08 11.45
N ASP A 79 7.83 5.90 12.06
CA ASP A 79 6.53 5.50 12.60
C ASP A 79 5.40 5.57 11.54
N ALA A 80 5.75 5.34 10.28
CA ALA A 80 4.80 5.32 9.17
C ALA A 80 4.11 3.95 9.06
N ALA A 81 2.79 3.96 8.85
CA ALA A 81 2.04 2.73 8.70
C ALA A 81 2.01 2.24 7.24
N LEU A 82 1.99 0.92 7.05
CA LEU A 82 1.84 0.28 5.74
C LEU A 82 0.43 -0.29 5.60
N SER A 83 -0.33 0.19 4.61
CA SER A 83 -1.68 -0.26 4.28
C SER A 83 -1.63 -1.13 3.02
N MET A 84 -1.34 -2.42 3.19
CA MET A 84 -1.10 -3.35 2.07
C MET A 84 -2.32 -4.22 1.80
N ASP A 85 -3.01 -3.96 0.71
CA ASP A 85 -4.27 -4.54 0.26
C ASP A 85 -4.12 -5.90 -0.46
N ILE A 86 -3.48 -6.85 0.17
CA ILE A 86 -3.03 -8.13 -0.41
C ILE A 86 -4.15 -9.09 -0.89
N TYR A 87 -5.43 -8.81 -0.58
CA TYR A 87 -6.56 -9.56 -1.12
C TYR A 87 -6.92 -9.11 -2.55
N VAL A 88 -6.77 -7.84 -2.88
CA VAL A 88 -7.22 -7.26 -4.16
C VAL A 88 -6.67 -8.00 -5.38
N THR A 89 -5.44 -8.49 -5.30
CA THR A 89 -4.79 -9.32 -6.33
C THR A 89 -5.63 -10.55 -6.71
N GLU A 90 -6.26 -11.22 -5.74
CA GLU A 90 -7.07 -12.42 -6.03
C GLU A 90 -8.29 -12.08 -6.87
N TYR A 91 -8.91 -10.94 -6.60
CA TYR A 91 -10.04 -10.47 -7.38
C TYR A 91 -9.60 -10.02 -8.78
N ILE A 92 -8.58 -9.18 -8.87
CA ILE A 92 -8.10 -8.66 -10.16
C ILE A 92 -7.72 -9.82 -11.09
N LEU A 93 -6.95 -10.79 -10.61
CA LEU A 93 -6.51 -11.92 -11.45
C LEU A 93 -7.57 -13.01 -11.65
N GLY A 94 -8.53 -13.16 -10.74
CA GLY A 94 -9.58 -14.17 -10.82
C GLY A 94 -10.81 -13.70 -11.60
N GLU A 95 -11.31 -12.52 -11.28
CA GLU A 95 -12.59 -12.00 -11.78
C GLU A 95 -12.44 -10.73 -12.61
N GLY A 96 -11.28 -10.06 -12.57
CA GLY A 96 -11.07 -8.75 -13.14
C GLY A 96 -11.38 -8.67 -14.63
N ALA A 97 -10.97 -9.67 -15.42
CA ALA A 97 -11.26 -9.69 -16.87
C ALA A 97 -12.78 -9.69 -17.15
N SER A 98 -13.54 -10.49 -16.43
CA SER A 98 -15.01 -10.53 -16.55
C SER A 98 -15.69 -9.29 -15.99
N ALA A 99 -15.04 -8.60 -15.05
CA ALA A 99 -15.49 -7.34 -14.48
C ALA A 99 -15.10 -6.11 -15.32
N GLY A 100 -14.40 -6.30 -16.46
CA GLY A 100 -14.03 -5.22 -17.39
C GLY A 100 -12.70 -4.52 -17.06
N ILE A 101 -11.87 -5.10 -16.20
CA ILE A 101 -10.51 -4.60 -15.97
C ILE A 101 -9.68 -4.81 -17.24
N LEU A 102 -8.97 -3.76 -17.66
CA LEU A 102 -8.17 -3.77 -18.87
C LEU A 102 -7.01 -4.78 -18.79
N GLU A 103 -6.67 -5.42 -19.91
CA GLU A 103 -5.56 -6.39 -19.95
C GLU A 103 -4.24 -5.78 -19.51
N GLU A 104 -3.95 -4.50 -19.85
CA GLU A 104 -2.79 -3.77 -19.34
C GLU A 104 -2.70 -3.80 -17.81
N SER A 105 -3.83 -3.64 -17.11
CA SER A 105 -3.90 -3.68 -15.65
C SER A 105 -3.75 -5.10 -15.09
N LEU A 106 -4.31 -6.10 -15.78
CA LEU A 106 -4.12 -7.52 -15.42
C LEU A 106 -2.65 -7.93 -15.53
N GLU A 107 -1.95 -7.48 -16.57
CA GLU A 107 -0.51 -7.73 -16.74
C GLU A 107 0.31 -7.08 -15.62
N LYS A 108 0.01 -5.81 -15.28
CA LYS A 108 0.64 -5.12 -14.15
C LYS A 108 0.41 -5.87 -12.83
N GLU A 109 -0.79 -6.36 -12.59
CA GLU A 109 -1.10 -7.10 -11.37
C GLU A 109 -0.39 -8.46 -11.31
N ARG A 110 -0.24 -9.18 -12.42
CA ARG A 110 0.57 -10.42 -12.48
C ARG A 110 2.01 -10.19 -12.02
N MET A 111 2.58 -9.02 -12.35
CA MET A 111 3.93 -8.64 -11.94
C MET A 111 3.99 -8.21 -10.47
N THR A 112 2.92 -7.62 -9.95
CA THR A 112 2.88 -6.92 -8.66
C THR A 112 2.47 -7.84 -7.52
N GLY A 113 1.41 -8.61 -7.68
CA GLY A 113 0.71 -9.27 -6.58
C GLY A 113 1.55 -10.30 -5.80
N ALA A 114 2.37 -11.10 -6.47
CA ALA A 114 3.23 -12.08 -5.78
C ALA A 114 4.32 -11.39 -4.95
N THR A 115 4.91 -10.32 -5.49
CA THR A 115 5.94 -9.51 -4.82
C THR A 115 5.36 -8.78 -3.62
N GLN A 116 4.19 -8.16 -3.76
CA GLN A 116 3.51 -7.48 -2.66
C GLN A 116 3.28 -8.42 -1.46
N ARG A 117 2.80 -9.64 -1.71
CA ARG A 117 2.57 -10.63 -0.64
C ARG A 117 3.85 -11.10 0.04
N SER A 118 4.93 -11.25 -0.72
CA SER A 118 6.25 -11.56 -0.17
C SER A 118 6.76 -10.42 0.71
N ASN A 119 6.63 -9.18 0.24
CA ASN A 119 7.08 -7.99 0.97
C ASN A 119 6.18 -7.69 2.17
N PHE A 120 4.87 -7.97 2.09
CA PHE A 120 3.99 -7.94 3.26
C PHE A 120 4.52 -8.83 4.40
N ARG A 121 4.91 -10.07 4.08
CA ARG A 121 5.48 -10.98 5.08
C ARG A 121 6.76 -10.41 5.68
N LYS A 122 7.68 -9.90 4.85
CA LYS A 122 8.91 -9.26 5.33
C LYS A 122 8.63 -8.08 6.27
N ALA A 123 7.69 -7.21 5.90
CA ALA A 123 7.30 -6.06 6.71
C ALA A 123 6.74 -6.50 8.08
N VAL A 124 5.88 -7.53 8.10
CA VAL A 124 5.34 -8.11 9.34
C VAL A 124 6.45 -8.70 10.21
N GLU A 125 7.39 -9.46 9.62
CA GLU A 125 8.52 -10.08 10.31
C GLU A 125 9.49 -9.04 10.87
N ALA A 126 9.69 -7.93 10.16
CA ALA A 126 10.52 -6.80 10.59
C ALA A 126 9.85 -5.96 11.70
N GLY A 127 8.56 -6.13 11.94
CA GLY A 127 7.82 -5.39 12.97
C GLY A 127 7.29 -4.04 12.51
N ALA A 128 7.16 -3.79 11.22
CA ALA A 128 6.52 -2.59 10.70
C ALA A 128 5.05 -2.48 11.15
N THR A 129 4.57 -1.26 11.35
CA THR A 129 3.16 -0.98 11.66
C THR A 129 2.31 -1.27 10.43
N ILE A 130 1.46 -2.30 10.51
CA ILE A 130 0.52 -2.67 9.45
C ILE A 130 -0.87 -2.22 9.82
N VAL A 131 -1.50 -1.42 8.97
CA VAL A 131 -2.91 -1.04 9.09
C VAL A 131 -3.75 -1.75 8.02
N TYR A 132 -5.00 -1.98 8.35
CA TYR A 132 -5.94 -2.67 7.48
C TYR A 132 -6.43 -1.74 6.37
N GLY A 133 -6.13 -2.12 5.13
CA GLY A 133 -6.62 -1.47 3.92
C GLY A 133 -7.14 -2.50 2.93
N THR A 134 -8.13 -2.17 2.11
CA THR A 134 -8.80 -3.14 1.25
C THR A 134 -8.91 -2.74 -0.20
N ASP A 135 -8.81 -1.45 -0.50
CA ASP A 135 -9.06 -0.87 -1.83
C ASP A 135 -10.41 -1.35 -2.45
N ALA A 136 -11.43 -1.57 -1.57
CA ALA A 136 -12.77 -1.96 -2.02
C ALA A 136 -13.39 -0.84 -2.86
N GLY A 137 -13.98 -1.24 -3.99
CA GLY A 137 -14.31 -0.40 -5.12
C GLY A 137 -13.65 -1.00 -6.37
N VAL A 138 -12.41 -1.49 -6.23
CA VAL A 138 -11.79 -2.39 -7.23
C VAL A 138 -12.56 -3.71 -7.30
N TYR A 139 -13.04 -4.19 -6.16
CA TYR A 139 -13.96 -5.33 -6.05
C TYR A 139 -15.22 -4.93 -5.28
N PRO A 140 -16.33 -5.73 -5.38
CA PRO A 140 -17.58 -5.38 -4.72
C PRO A 140 -17.46 -5.21 -3.22
N HIS A 141 -18.05 -4.16 -2.66
CA HIS A 141 -18.19 -3.97 -1.22
C HIS A 141 -18.89 -5.18 -0.57
N GLY A 142 -18.56 -5.46 0.69
CA GLY A 142 -19.04 -6.64 1.42
C GLY A 142 -18.05 -7.81 1.42
N GLN A 143 -17.01 -7.78 0.58
CA GLN A 143 -15.94 -8.79 0.57
C GLN A 143 -14.70 -8.37 1.37
N ASN A 144 -14.72 -7.19 1.95
CA ASN A 144 -13.60 -6.56 2.66
C ASN A 144 -12.95 -7.49 3.69
N ALA A 145 -13.75 -8.21 4.48
CA ALA A 145 -13.26 -9.11 5.52
C ALA A 145 -12.33 -10.24 5.01
N LYS A 146 -12.35 -10.53 3.71
CA LYS A 146 -11.42 -11.48 3.08
C LYS A 146 -9.95 -11.06 3.25
N GLN A 147 -9.68 -9.76 3.33
CA GLN A 147 -8.36 -9.21 3.59
C GLN A 147 -7.76 -9.76 4.90
N LEU A 148 -8.53 -9.85 5.99
CA LEU A 148 -8.06 -10.37 7.29
C LEU A 148 -7.49 -11.79 7.15
N SER A 149 -8.19 -12.66 6.43
CA SER A 149 -7.74 -14.04 6.21
C SER A 149 -6.45 -14.11 5.36
N ARG A 150 -6.23 -13.13 4.49
CA ARG A 150 -4.98 -13.04 3.69
C ARG A 150 -3.84 -12.51 4.53
N MET A 151 -4.07 -11.50 5.35
CA MET A 151 -3.07 -11.00 6.30
C MET A 151 -2.57 -12.13 7.22
N THR A 152 -3.46 -12.97 7.73
CA THR A 152 -3.06 -14.13 8.54
C THR A 152 -2.32 -15.20 7.74
N ARG A 153 -2.74 -15.48 6.51
CA ARG A 153 -2.06 -16.43 5.62
C ARG A 153 -0.62 -15.99 5.30
N PHE A 154 -0.38 -14.68 5.24
CA PHE A 154 0.91 -14.10 4.88
C PHE A 154 1.73 -13.60 6.06
N GLY A 155 1.44 -14.04 7.29
CA GLY A 155 2.36 -13.92 8.42
C GLY A 155 1.84 -13.20 9.66
N MET A 156 0.72 -12.47 9.59
CA MET A 156 0.15 -11.85 10.79
C MET A 156 -0.56 -12.89 11.67
N THR A 157 -0.50 -12.71 12.99
CA THR A 157 -1.40 -13.45 13.86
C THR A 157 -2.84 -12.97 13.71
N PRO A 158 -3.88 -13.82 13.95
CA PRO A 158 -5.27 -13.39 13.86
C PRO A 158 -5.58 -12.16 14.73
N LEU A 159 -5.00 -12.10 15.93
CA LEU A 159 -5.18 -10.96 16.83
C LEU A 159 -4.60 -9.67 16.24
N LYS A 160 -3.37 -9.70 15.73
CA LYS A 160 -2.74 -8.54 15.09
C LYS A 160 -3.51 -8.09 13.85
N ALA A 161 -4.01 -9.04 13.02
CA ALA A 161 -4.82 -8.70 11.86
C ALA A 161 -6.13 -7.99 12.27
N LEU A 162 -6.77 -8.41 13.36
CA LEU A 162 -7.96 -7.74 13.88
C LEU A 162 -7.63 -6.36 14.46
N GLN A 163 -6.53 -6.24 15.20
CA GLN A 163 -6.06 -4.97 15.77
C GLN A 163 -5.70 -3.96 14.68
N SER A 164 -5.11 -4.42 13.55
CA SER A 164 -4.78 -3.53 12.42
C SER A 164 -6.01 -2.87 11.79
N ALA A 165 -7.19 -3.48 11.93
CA ALA A 165 -8.47 -2.97 11.44
C ALA A 165 -9.24 -2.14 12.48
N THR A 166 -8.72 -1.99 13.69
CA THR A 166 -9.41 -1.36 14.82
C THR A 166 -8.49 -0.42 15.60
N THR A 167 -7.82 -0.92 16.63
CA THR A 167 -7.02 -0.08 17.54
C THR A 167 -5.80 0.54 16.84
N VAL A 168 -5.06 -0.23 16.04
CA VAL A 168 -3.87 0.28 15.35
C VAL A 168 -4.24 1.30 14.25
N ALA A 169 -5.35 1.08 13.54
CA ALA A 169 -5.80 2.02 12.52
C ALA A 169 -6.43 3.31 13.10
N ALA A 170 -6.70 3.35 14.39
CA ALA A 170 -7.30 4.51 15.07
C ALA A 170 -6.25 5.46 15.70
N GLU A 171 -4.99 5.06 15.74
CA GLU A 171 -3.84 5.86 16.21
C GLU A 171 -3.31 6.77 15.10
#